data_72b42aba529c97e8fdcef49e50991396
#
_entry.id   72b42aba529c97e8fdcef49e50991396
#
_cell.length_a   1.000
_cell.length_b   1.000
_cell.length_c   1.000
_cell.angle_alpha   90.00
_cell.angle_beta   90.00
_cell.angle_gamma   90.00
#
_symmetry.space_group_name_H-M   'P 1'
#
loop_
_entity.id
_entity.type
_entity.pdbx_description
1 polymer ?
#
loop_
_entity_poly.entity_id
_entity_poly.type
_entity_poly.pdbx_seq_one_letter_code
_entity_poly.pdbx_strand_id
1 'polypeptide(L)'
;MSVFDTFRQKNSFIFPKRLTTDTEESIIRRKNFSEDTALNFLEERILKDGLVKEGNVLKVDSFLNHQMDVELLDEIGREFAKRFGECGVTKVLTIEASGIGIACFVAKHLGVPMVFAKKSKSVNIDGDVFVTEVESFTHKNINKVIVSKRFLLPTDKVLIIDDFLANGCALQGLISITESAGAEVAGIGIAIEKGFQIGGRVIRNLGYKLESLAIVDAMDHTTGSVTFREQA
;
A
#
# COMPACT_ATOMS: atom_id res chain seq x y z
N MET A 1 35.65 -3.22 -29.71
CA MET A 1 35.28 -3.55 -28.33
C MET A 1 34.53 -2.33 -27.77
N SER A 2 33.23 -2.49 -27.54
CA SER A 2 32.34 -1.41 -27.12
C SER A 2 32.50 -1.15 -25.61
N VAL A 3 32.29 0.10 -25.20
CA VAL A 3 32.32 0.55 -23.79
C VAL A 3 31.36 -0.31 -22.91
N PHE A 4 30.38 -0.96 -23.53
CA PHE A 4 29.43 -1.87 -22.86
C PHE A 4 30.04 -3.22 -22.43
N ASP A 5 31.09 -3.69 -23.08
CA ASP A 5 31.69 -5.00 -22.74
C ASP A 5 32.60 -4.92 -21.48
N THR A 6 33.12 -3.71 -21.18
CA THR A 6 33.98 -3.50 -20.02
C THR A 6 33.18 -3.39 -18.69
N PHE A 7 31.88 -3.05 -18.78
CA PHE A 7 31.03 -2.91 -17.62
C PHE A 7 30.49 -4.26 -17.08
N ARG A 8 30.42 -5.26 -17.95
CA ARG A 8 29.88 -6.60 -17.59
C ARG A 8 30.88 -7.49 -16.84
N GLN A 9 32.18 -7.19 -16.92
CA GLN A 9 33.22 -8.02 -16.32
C GLN A 9 33.60 -7.64 -14.88
N LYS A 10 33.13 -6.51 -14.33
CA LYS A 10 33.55 -6.01 -13.01
C LYS A 10 32.52 -6.07 -11.91
N ASN A 11 31.28 -6.46 -12.18
CA ASN A 11 30.24 -6.52 -11.15
C ASN A 11 29.52 -7.89 -11.13
N SER A 12 30.25 -8.93 -10.73
CA SER A 12 29.58 -10.12 -10.16
C SER A 12 29.17 -9.78 -8.72
N PHE A 13 28.09 -9.05 -8.55
CA PHE A 13 27.38 -9.00 -7.28
C PHE A 13 26.77 -10.37 -7.03
N ILE A 14 27.51 -11.22 -6.33
CA ILE A 14 26.97 -12.42 -5.71
C ILE A 14 26.07 -11.93 -4.57
N PHE A 15 24.75 -11.93 -4.79
CA PHE A 15 23.81 -11.84 -3.66
C PHE A 15 24.09 -13.04 -2.75
N PRO A 16 24.44 -12.83 -1.48
CA PRO A 16 24.58 -13.95 -0.58
C PRO A 16 23.20 -14.63 -0.49
N LYS A 17 23.16 -15.94 -0.83
CA LYS A 17 22.00 -16.78 -0.49
C LYS A 17 21.75 -16.62 0.99
N ARG A 18 20.66 -15.96 1.37
CA ARG A 18 20.21 -15.93 2.76
C ARG A 18 19.96 -17.37 3.19
N LEU A 19 20.85 -17.91 3.98
CA LEU A 19 20.57 -19.07 4.83
C LEU A 19 19.56 -18.57 5.87
N THR A 20 18.29 -18.86 5.67
CA THR A 20 17.23 -18.65 6.67
C THR A 20 17.42 -19.73 7.73
N THR A 21 18.23 -19.45 8.72
CA THR A 21 18.14 -20.17 9.99
C THR A 21 17.01 -19.51 10.76
N ASP A 22 15.90 -20.23 10.93
CA ASP A 22 14.86 -19.83 11.88
C ASP A 22 15.53 -19.64 13.24
N THR A 23 15.57 -18.41 13.72
CA THR A 23 16.10 -18.12 15.07
C THR A 23 15.05 -18.51 16.10
N GLU A 24 15.49 -18.89 17.31
CA GLU A 24 14.57 -19.23 18.41
C GLU A 24 13.52 -18.13 18.66
N GLU A 25 13.87 -16.85 18.42
CA GLU A 25 12.93 -15.74 18.50
C GLU A 25 11.80 -15.80 17.44
N SER A 26 12.08 -16.30 16.23
CA SER A 26 11.05 -16.47 15.20
C SER A 26 10.10 -17.62 15.53
N ILE A 27 10.59 -18.64 16.21
CA ILE A 27 9.82 -19.80 16.68
C ILE A 27 8.93 -19.39 17.88
N ILE A 28 9.43 -18.56 18.78
CA ILE A 28 8.66 -18.05 19.93
C ILE A 28 7.52 -17.12 19.46
N ARG A 29 7.76 -16.30 18.43
CA ARG A 29 6.70 -15.44 17.84
C ARG A 29 5.56 -16.26 17.21
N ARG A 30 5.85 -17.44 16.63
CA ARG A 30 4.82 -18.34 16.06
C ARG A 30 3.97 -19.05 17.12
N LYS A 31 4.48 -19.26 18.35
CA LYS A 31 3.77 -20.01 19.41
C LYS A 31 2.62 -19.27 20.08
N ASN A 32 2.45 -17.96 19.85
CA ASN A 32 1.37 -17.17 20.45
C ASN A 32 0.17 -16.95 19.53
N PHE A 33 0.12 -17.62 18.37
CA PHE A 33 -1.05 -17.63 17.51
C PHE A 33 -1.96 -18.82 17.85
N SER A 34 -3.28 -18.63 17.93
CA SER A 34 -4.24 -19.72 17.99
C SER A 34 -4.09 -20.56 16.71
N GLU A 35 -3.93 -21.86 16.84
CA GLU A 35 -3.61 -22.80 15.75
C GLU A 35 -4.67 -22.91 14.64
N ASP A 36 -5.78 -22.13 14.70
CA ASP A 36 -6.96 -22.32 13.83
C ASP A 36 -7.13 -21.28 12.70
N THR A 37 -6.31 -20.20 12.63
CA THR A 37 -6.45 -19.19 11.58
C THR A 37 -5.27 -19.20 10.63
N ALA A 38 -5.52 -19.60 9.36
CA ALA A 38 -4.49 -19.56 8.33
C ALA A 38 -4.16 -18.09 7.99
N LEU A 39 -2.91 -17.68 8.28
CA LEU A 39 -2.40 -16.38 7.89
C LEU A 39 -2.23 -16.30 6.38
N ASN A 40 -2.50 -15.12 5.81
CA ASN A 40 -2.15 -14.86 4.42
C ASN A 40 -0.66 -14.47 4.28
N PHE A 41 -0.17 -14.46 3.05
CA PHE A 41 1.26 -14.21 2.73
C PHE A 41 1.79 -12.88 3.28
N LEU A 42 0.95 -11.81 3.34
CA LEU A 42 1.36 -10.51 3.86
C LEU A 42 1.40 -10.50 5.39
N GLU A 43 0.45 -11.14 6.05
CA GLU A 43 0.43 -11.31 7.49
C GLU A 43 1.64 -12.11 7.98
N GLU A 44 1.98 -13.22 7.28
CA GLU A 44 3.21 -13.97 7.54
C GLU A 44 4.46 -13.10 7.38
N ARG A 45 4.50 -12.27 6.34
CA ARG A 45 5.63 -11.36 6.10
C ARG A 45 5.74 -10.31 7.20
N ILE A 46 4.62 -9.74 7.66
CA ILE A 46 4.60 -8.78 8.77
C ILE A 46 5.12 -9.42 10.06
N LEU A 47 4.69 -10.65 10.40
CA LEU A 47 5.17 -11.35 11.58
C LEU A 47 6.67 -11.66 11.51
N LYS A 48 7.17 -11.96 10.32
CA LYS A 48 8.57 -12.34 10.10
C LYS A 48 9.53 -11.15 10.17
N ASP A 49 9.22 -10.08 9.44
CA ASP A 49 10.15 -8.99 9.15
C ASP A 49 9.65 -7.62 9.65
N GLY A 50 8.40 -7.52 10.12
CA GLY A 50 7.83 -6.30 10.69
C GLY A 50 8.34 -6.02 12.10
N LEU A 51 8.41 -4.75 12.48
CA LEU A 51 8.84 -4.33 13.81
C LEU A 51 7.76 -3.44 14.45
N VAL A 52 7.27 -3.85 15.61
CA VAL A 52 6.37 -3.02 16.41
C VAL A 52 7.19 -2.05 17.26
N LYS A 53 6.84 -0.76 17.21
CA LYS A 53 7.46 0.30 17.98
C LYS A 53 6.45 0.97 18.89
N GLU A 54 6.94 1.67 19.91
CA GLU A 54 6.13 2.51 20.78
C GLU A 54 5.27 3.50 19.98
N GLY A 55 4.09 3.84 20.48
CA GLY A 55 3.14 4.74 19.79
C GLY A 55 2.32 4.07 18.68
N ASN A 56 2.12 2.77 18.75
CA ASN A 56 1.34 2.00 17.75
C ASN A 56 1.90 2.12 16.33
N VAL A 57 3.23 2.09 16.20
CA VAL A 57 3.94 2.13 14.92
C VAL A 57 4.32 0.73 14.50
N LEU A 58 3.83 0.29 13.34
CA LEU A 58 4.29 -0.91 12.65
C LEU A 58 5.25 -0.49 11.54
N LYS A 59 6.53 -0.88 11.68
CA LYS A 59 7.57 -0.67 10.66
C LYS A 59 7.62 -1.86 9.72
N VAL A 60 7.43 -1.58 8.45
CA VAL A 60 7.51 -2.53 7.33
C VAL A 60 8.47 -2.00 6.25
N ASP A 61 9.38 -1.12 6.67
CA ASP A 61 10.29 -0.39 5.80
C ASP A 61 11.33 -1.28 5.10
N SER A 62 11.57 -2.47 5.62
CA SER A 62 12.50 -3.43 5.04
C SER A 62 11.94 -4.19 3.82
N PHE A 63 10.63 -4.13 3.55
CA PHE A 63 10.03 -4.91 2.47
C PHE A 63 8.87 -4.22 1.73
N LEU A 64 8.23 -3.17 2.29
CA LEU A 64 7.02 -2.61 1.70
C LEU A 64 7.17 -1.14 1.27
N ASN A 65 7.64 -0.24 2.14
CA ASN A 65 7.49 1.19 1.93
C ASN A 65 8.77 2.04 2.04
N HIS A 66 9.95 1.40 2.10
CA HIS A 66 11.24 2.05 1.94
C HIS A 66 12.15 1.20 1.06
N GLN A 67 12.61 0.05 1.53
CA GLN A 67 13.08 -1.02 0.66
C GLN A 67 11.85 -1.81 0.20
N MET A 68 11.72 -2.00 -1.10
CA MET A 68 10.60 -2.73 -1.70
C MET A 68 11.04 -4.13 -2.10
N ASP A 69 10.35 -5.15 -1.56
CA ASP A 69 10.48 -6.52 -2.02
C ASP A 69 9.60 -6.71 -3.25
N VAL A 70 10.23 -6.78 -4.41
CA VAL A 70 9.55 -6.77 -5.72
C VAL A 70 8.66 -8.01 -5.91
N GLU A 71 9.07 -9.16 -5.38
CA GLU A 71 8.27 -10.39 -5.46
C GLU A 71 7.01 -10.29 -4.59
N LEU A 72 7.15 -9.76 -3.37
CA LEU A 72 6.01 -9.48 -2.50
C LEU A 72 5.05 -8.45 -3.13
N LEU A 73 5.57 -7.39 -3.74
CA LEU A 73 4.72 -6.40 -4.41
C LEU A 73 3.99 -7.00 -5.62
N ASP A 74 4.61 -7.91 -6.37
CA ASP A 74 3.95 -8.61 -7.47
C ASP A 74 2.81 -9.51 -6.96
N GLU A 75 3.01 -10.19 -5.82
CA GLU A 75 1.98 -11.01 -5.18
C GLU A 75 0.81 -10.16 -4.66
N ILE A 76 1.09 -9.04 -3.99
CA ILE A 76 0.09 -8.05 -3.58
C ILE A 76 -0.70 -7.55 -4.79
N GLY A 77 0.01 -7.22 -5.88
CA GLY A 77 -0.61 -6.74 -7.12
C GLY A 77 -1.56 -7.77 -7.73
N ARG A 78 -1.17 -9.03 -7.75
CA ARG A 78 -1.98 -10.16 -8.25
C ARG A 78 -3.23 -10.38 -7.39
N GLU A 79 -3.08 -10.33 -6.07
CA GLU A 79 -4.21 -10.52 -5.16
C GLU A 79 -5.23 -9.39 -5.28
N PHE A 80 -4.81 -8.13 -5.36
CA PHE A 80 -5.74 -7.03 -5.61
C PHE A 80 -6.40 -7.12 -6.99
N ALA A 81 -5.65 -7.49 -8.03
CA ALA A 81 -6.24 -7.68 -9.36
C ALA A 81 -7.32 -8.79 -9.36
N LYS A 82 -7.14 -9.84 -8.56
CA LYS A 82 -8.14 -10.88 -8.37
C LYS A 82 -9.40 -10.34 -7.67
N ARG A 83 -9.24 -9.55 -6.58
CA ARG A 83 -10.38 -9.01 -5.80
C ARG A 83 -11.19 -7.95 -6.54
N PHE A 84 -10.54 -7.20 -7.45
CA PHE A 84 -11.16 -6.09 -8.17
C PHE A 84 -11.32 -6.32 -9.68
N GLY A 85 -10.96 -7.49 -10.20
CA GLY A 85 -11.00 -7.80 -11.64
C GLY A 85 -12.37 -7.62 -12.27
N GLU A 86 -13.45 -7.88 -11.54
CA GLU A 86 -14.82 -7.73 -12.01
C GLU A 86 -15.40 -6.31 -11.82
N CYS A 87 -14.66 -5.39 -11.19
CA CYS A 87 -15.13 -4.03 -10.91
C CYS A 87 -15.04 -3.08 -12.12
N GLY A 88 -14.56 -3.55 -13.27
CA GLY A 88 -14.41 -2.76 -14.50
C GLY A 88 -13.41 -1.63 -14.37
N VAL A 89 -12.36 -1.81 -13.55
CA VAL A 89 -11.31 -0.81 -13.30
C VAL A 89 -10.65 -0.38 -14.61
N THR A 90 -10.57 0.93 -14.84
CA THR A 90 -9.88 1.52 -16.00
C THR A 90 -8.61 2.26 -15.60
N LYS A 91 -8.46 2.56 -14.32
CA LYS A 91 -7.32 3.32 -13.79
C LYS A 91 -7.04 2.99 -12.34
N VAL A 92 -5.76 2.92 -11.97
CA VAL A 92 -5.32 2.84 -10.57
C VAL A 92 -4.88 4.23 -10.13
N LEU A 93 -5.31 4.66 -8.94
CA LEU A 93 -4.90 5.91 -8.30
C LEU A 93 -4.27 5.62 -6.94
N THR A 94 -3.17 6.28 -6.64
CA THR A 94 -2.50 6.23 -5.34
C THR A 94 -1.98 7.61 -4.93
N ILE A 95 -1.29 7.68 -3.80
CA ILE A 95 -0.61 8.90 -3.33
C ILE A 95 0.88 8.62 -3.11
N GLU A 96 1.74 9.61 -3.42
CA GLU A 96 3.17 9.51 -3.12
C GLU A 96 3.42 9.42 -1.60
N ALA A 97 4.43 8.66 -1.16
CA ALA A 97 5.40 7.93 -2.00
C ALA A 97 5.15 6.41 -1.96
N SER A 98 4.83 5.82 -0.81
CA SER A 98 4.86 4.39 -0.53
C SER A 98 3.82 3.56 -1.30
N GLY A 99 2.65 4.12 -1.56
CA GLY A 99 1.61 3.46 -2.36
C GLY A 99 1.99 3.23 -3.83
N ILE A 100 2.97 3.99 -4.37
CA ILE A 100 3.34 3.93 -5.79
C ILE A 100 3.82 2.53 -6.20
N GLY A 101 4.69 1.91 -5.40
CA GLY A 101 5.20 0.57 -5.70
C GLY A 101 4.09 -0.46 -5.84
N ILE A 102 3.18 -0.50 -4.87
CA ILE A 102 2.03 -1.41 -4.87
C ILE A 102 1.11 -1.13 -6.07
N ALA A 103 0.77 0.14 -6.29
CA ALA A 103 -0.12 0.56 -7.38
C ALA A 103 0.43 0.20 -8.77
N CYS A 104 1.75 0.25 -8.97
CA CYS A 104 2.38 -0.18 -10.22
C CYS A 104 2.11 -1.66 -10.51
N PHE A 105 2.25 -2.54 -9.51
CA PHE A 105 1.99 -3.96 -9.70
C PHE A 105 0.51 -4.28 -9.85
N VAL A 106 -0.37 -3.61 -9.11
CA VAL A 106 -1.83 -3.74 -9.30
C VAL A 106 -2.23 -3.34 -10.72
N ALA A 107 -1.76 -2.19 -11.20
CA ALA A 107 -2.03 -1.69 -12.55
C ALA A 107 -1.49 -2.64 -13.62
N LYS A 108 -0.29 -3.20 -13.42
CA LYS A 108 0.30 -4.23 -14.30
C LYS A 108 -0.61 -5.44 -14.43
N HIS A 109 -1.12 -5.98 -13.32
CA HIS A 109 -1.97 -7.19 -13.34
C HIS A 109 -3.38 -6.92 -13.87
N LEU A 110 -3.92 -5.70 -13.69
CA LEU A 110 -5.19 -5.28 -14.28
C LEU A 110 -5.06 -4.85 -15.75
N GLY A 111 -3.83 -4.60 -16.25
CA GLY A 111 -3.61 -4.12 -17.61
C GLY A 111 -4.07 -2.67 -17.84
N VAL A 112 -4.07 -1.81 -16.81
CA VAL A 112 -4.56 -0.44 -16.85
C VAL A 112 -3.46 0.56 -16.46
N PRO A 113 -3.54 1.83 -16.88
CA PRO A 113 -2.62 2.86 -16.40
C PRO A 113 -2.82 3.18 -14.92
N MET A 114 -1.74 3.65 -14.27
CA MET A 114 -1.81 4.20 -12.93
C MET A 114 -1.41 5.67 -12.90
N VAL A 115 -1.98 6.41 -11.96
CA VAL A 115 -1.66 7.80 -11.66
C VAL A 115 -1.38 7.91 -10.16
N PHE A 116 -0.42 8.74 -9.79
CA PHE A 116 -0.23 9.05 -8.37
C PHE A 116 -0.44 10.53 -8.09
N ALA A 117 -1.14 10.78 -7.00
CA ALA A 117 -1.35 12.12 -6.46
C ALA A 117 -0.05 12.61 -5.78
N LYS A 118 0.29 13.87 -5.98
CA LYS A 118 1.46 14.51 -5.39
C LYS A 118 1.08 15.36 -4.19
N LYS A 119 1.93 15.39 -3.16
CA LYS A 119 1.74 16.21 -1.95
C LYS A 119 2.19 17.67 -2.09
N SER A 120 2.76 18.02 -3.23
CA SER A 120 3.18 19.39 -3.52
C SER A 120 3.08 19.69 -5.01
N LYS A 121 2.86 20.98 -5.34
CA LYS A 121 2.88 21.42 -6.73
C LYS A 121 4.33 21.37 -7.22
N SER A 122 4.66 20.43 -8.10
CA SER A 122 5.94 20.42 -8.78
C SER A 122 5.86 21.24 -10.07
N VAL A 123 6.97 21.83 -10.48
CA VAL A 123 7.12 22.60 -11.74
C VAL A 123 6.70 21.75 -12.96
N ASN A 124 6.72 20.43 -12.83
CA ASN A 124 6.41 19.47 -13.90
C ASN A 124 4.92 19.13 -14.02
N ILE A 125 4.03 19.78 -13.25
CA ILE A 125 2.58 19.66 -13.45
C ILE A 125 2.11 20.90 -14.17
N ASP A 126 2.11 20.84 -15.49
CA ASP A 126 1.54 21.88 -16.35
C ASP A 126 0.03 21.65 -16.50
N GLY A 127 -0.72 22.77 -16.53
CA GLY A 127 -2.15 22.78 -16.80
C GLY A 127 -3.03 22.68 -15.55
N ASP A 128 -4.28 22.36 -15.80
CA ASP A 128 -5.32 22.27 -14.77
C ASP A 128 -5.16 21.03 -13.90
N VAL A 129 -5.36 21.22 -12.61
CA VAL A 129 -5.25 20.17 -11.59
C VAL A 129 -6.53 20.04 -10.77
N PHE A 130 -6.80 18.82 -10.32
CA PHE A 130 -7.66 18.59 -9.16
C PHE A 130 -6.81 18.77 -7.91
N VAL A 131 -7.33 19.48 -6.92
CA VAL A 131 -6.63 19.74 -5.64
C VAL A 131 -7.58 19.44 -4.51
N THR A 132 -7.08 18.74 -3.51
CA THR A 132 -7.76 18.59 -2.22
C THR A 132 -6.78 18.88 -1.09
N GLU A 133 -7.32 19.24 0.06
CA GLU A 133 -6.53 19.41 1.28
C GLU A 133 -6.71 18.19 2.18
N VAL A 134 -5.58 17.60 2.59
CA VAL A 134 -5.56 16.43 3.47
C VAL A 134 -4.80 16.79 4.73
N GLU A 135 -5.44 16.63 5.88
CA GLU A 135 -4.80 16.83 7.17
C GLU A 135 -3.82 15.69 7.45
N SER A 136 -2.53 16.02 7.67
CA SER A 136 -1.53 15.06 8.12
C SER A 136 -1.67 14.81 9.61
N PHE A 137 -2.03 13.59 10.00
CA PHE A 137 -2.18 13.20 11.40
C PHE A 137 -0.85 13.28 12.18
N THR A 138 0.28 13.03 11.53
CA THR A 138 1.61 13.01 12.16
C THR A 138 2.18 14.41 12.42
N HIS A 139 1.81 15.40 11.62
CA HIS A 139 2.43 16.74 11.68
C HIS A 139 1.44 17.89 11.87
N LYS A 140 0.14 17.62 11.99
CA LYS A 140 -0.95 18.63 12.04
C LYS A 140 -0.87 19.67 10.90
N ASN A 141 -0.21 19.33 9.81
CA ASN A 141 -0.09 20.18 8.64
C ASN A 141 -1.13 19.78 7.60
N ILE A 142 -1.74 20.77 6.98
CA ILE A 142 -2.61 20.57 5.82
C ILE A 142 -1.71 20.40 4.60
N ASN A 143 -1.74 19.21 4.01
CA ASN A 143 -1.04 18.94 2.76
C ASN A 143 -2.00 19.07 1.58
N LYS A 144 -1.59 19.79 0.55
CA LYS A 144 -2.32 19.81 -0.71
C LYS A 144 -1.97 18.57 -1.51
N VAL A 145 -2.99 17.83 -1.89
CA VAL A 145 -2.86 16.64 -2.75
C VAL A 145 -3.37 17.02 -4.13
N ILE A 146 -2.59 16.71 -5.16
CA ILE A 146 -2.76 17.24 -6.51
C ILE A 146 -2.72 16.11 -7.55
N VAL A 147 -3.67 16.11 -8.48
CA VAL A 147 -3.67 15.25 -9.68
C VAL A 147 -3.95 16.09 -10.92
N SER A 148 -3.19 15.91 -12.00
CA SER A 148 -3.45 16.59 -13.27
C SER A 148 -4.76 16.11 -13.89
N LYS A 149 -5.63 17.05 -14.33
CA LYS A 149 -6.87 16.75 -15.01
C LYS A 149 -6.70 15.95 -16.30
N ARG A 150 -5.51 16.01 -16.91
CA ARG A 150 -5.17 15.24 -18.12
C ARG A 150 -5.17 13.74 -17.92
N PHE A 151 -4.96 13.28 -16.68
CA PHE A 151 -4.75 11.87 -16.37
C PHE A 151 -5.89 11.25 -15.56
N LEU A 152 -6.92 12.04 -15.20
CA LEU A 152 -8.10 11.55 -14.49
C LEU A 152 -9.36 12.13 -15.17
N LEU A 153 -10.10 11.25 -15.83
CA LEU A 153 -11.21 11.62 -16.70
C LEU A 153 -12.56 11.19 -16.10
N PRO A 154 -13.67 11.87 -16.45
CA PRO A 154 -15.00 11.51 -15.96
C PRO A 154 -15.46 10.08 -16.32
N THR A 155 -14.85 9.48 -17.33
CA THR A 155 -15.14 8.10 -17.78
C THR A 155 -14.35 7.04 -17.03
N ASP A 156 -13.41 7.44 -16.16
CA ASP A 156 -12.58 6.49 -15.42
C ASP A 156 -13.36 5.78 -14.31
N LYS A 157 -13.10 4.48 -14.17
CA LYS A 157 -13.44 3.68 -13.01
C LYS A 157 -12.16 3.43 -12.23
N VAL A 158 -12.03 4.13 -11.11
CA VAL A 158 -10.78 4.27 -10.36
C VAL A 158 -10.70 3.26 -9.24
N LEU A 159 -9.64 2.45 -9.22
CA LEU A 159 -9.23 1.68 -8.06
C LEU A 159 -8.19 2.47 -7.27
N ILE A 160 -8.52 2.85 -6.05
CA ILE A 160 -7.59 3.54 -5.14
C ILE A 160 -6.76 2.49 -4.40
N ILE A 161 -5.42 2.64 -4.41
CA ILE A 161 -4.48 1.73 -3.75
C ILE A 161 -3.58 2.52 -2.81
N ASP A 162 -3.36 2.00 -1.59
CA ASP A 162 -2.39 2.57 -0.66
C ASP A 162 -1.71 1.48 0.19
N ASP A 163 -0.58 1.83 0.84
CA ASP A 163 0.16 0.91 1.71
C ASP A 163 -0.48 0.78 3.10
N PHE A 164 -0.90 1.88 3.72
CA PHE A 164 -1.50 1.91 5.05
C PHE A 164 -2.83 2.66 5.11
N LEU A 165 -3.77 2.09 5.85
CA LEU A 165 -4.99 2.78 6.28
C LEU A 165 -4.97 2.97 7.79
N ALA A 166 -4.87 4.22 8.23
CA ALA A 166 -4.90 4.63 9.63
C ALA A 166 -6.21 5.38 9.95
N ASN A 167 -6.19 6.72 9.91
CA ASN A 167 -7.39 7.54 10.12
C ASN A 167 -8.24 7.77 8.85
N GLY A 168 -7.69 7.45 7.68
CA GLY A 168 -8.39 7.55 6.39
C GLY A 168 -8.32 8.92 5.70
N CYS A 169 -7.62 9.91 6.24
CA CYS A 169 -7.55 11.24 5.64
C CYS A 169 -7.00 11.22 4.21
N ALA A 170 -5.93 10.46 3.95
CA ALA A 170 -5.36 10.34 2.60
C ALA A 170 -6.37 9.73 1.61
N LEU A 171 -7.07 8.67 2.01
CA LEU A 171 -8.10 8.05 1.18
C LEU A 171 -9.26 8.99 0.89
N GLN A 172 -9.77 9.71 1.89
CA GLN A 172 -10.83 10.70 1.68
C GLN A 172 -10.40 11.78 0.69
N GLY A 173 -9.12 12.19 0.74
CA GLY A 173 -8.55 13.09 -0.25
C GLY A 173 -8.56 12.51 -1.67
N LEU A 174 -8.15 11.25 -1.85
CA LEU A 174 -8.15 10.59 -3.15
C LEU A 174 -9.58 10.34 -3.68
N ILE A 175 -10.52 10.00 -2.79
CA ILE A 175 -11.96 9.89 -3.12
C ILE A 175 -12.46 11.25 -3.63
N SER A 176 -12.24 12.34 -2.88
CA SER A 176 -12.65 13.69 -3.25
C SER A 176 -12.08 14.15 -4.60
N ILE A 177 -10.82 13.81 -4.89
CA ILE A 177 -10.19 14.08 -6.19
C ILE A 177 -10.90 13.29 -7.31
N THR A 178 -11.19 12.00 -7.07
CA THR A 178 -11.87 11.14 -8.05
C THR A 178 -13.27 11.66 -8.36
N GLU A 179 -14.05 12.02 -7.34
CA GLU A 179 -15.38 12.60 -7.48
C GLU A 179 -15.35 13.98 -8.17
N SER A 180 -14.36 14.83 -7.83
CA SER A 180 -14.16 16.13 -8.49
C SER A 180 -13.83 15.99 -9.97
N ALA A 181 -13.25 14.87 -10.38
CA ALA A 181 -13.03 14.55 -11.79
C ALA A 181 -14.31 14.05 -12.49
N GLY A 182 -15.39 13.79 -11.77
CA GLY A 182 -16.59 13.13 -12.28
C GLY A 182 -16.39 11.63 -12.51
N ALA A 183 -15.30 11.06 -12.02
CA ALA A 183 -14.96 9.64 -12.14
C ALA A 183 -15.61 8.80 -11.03
N GLU A 184 -15.76 7.50 -11.29
CA GLU A 184 -16.32 6.53 -10.35
C GLU A 184 -15.19 5.91 -9.49
N VAL A 185 -15.40 5.78 -8.17
CA VAL A 185 -14.53 4.94 -7.32
C VAL A 185 -15.01 3.50 -7.41
N ALA A 186 -14.31 2.67 -8.18
CA ALA A 186 -14.63 1.26 -8.40
C ALA A 186 -14.30 0.39 -7.18
N GLY A 187 -13.37 0.84 -6.34
CA GLY A 187 -12.99 0.19 -5.11
C GLY A 187 -11.73 0.78 -4.49
N ILE A 188 -11.38 0.27 -3.31
CA ILE A 188 -10.23 0.71 -2.52
C ILE A 188 -9.48 -0.52 -2.01
N GLY A 189 -8.20 -0.63 -2.33
CA GLY A 189 -7.32 -1.69 -1.87
C GLY A 189 -6.21 -1.16 -0.95
N ILE A 190 -6.07 -1.75 0.22
CA ILE A 190 -5.10 -1.38 1.24
C ILE A 190 -4.23 -2.58 1.60
N ALA A 191 -2.91 -2.41 1.58
CA ALA A 191 -2.05 -3.49 2.00
C ALA A 191 -2.21 -3.76 3.50
N ILE A 192 -2.11 -2.75 4.36
CA ILE A 192 -2.18 -2.90 5.81
C ILE A 192 -3.17 -1.89 6.42
N GLU A 193 -4.26 -2.38 6.97
CA GLU A 193 -5.23 -1.58 7.73
C GLU A 193 -4.93 -1.65 9.23
N LYS A 194 -4.88 -0.51 9.90
CA LYS A 194 -4.86 -0.43 11.36
C LYS A 194 -6.30 -0.53 11.89
N GLY A 195 -6.78 -1.75 12.10
CA GLY A 195 -8.17 -2.06 12.48
C GLY A 195 -8.63 -1.40 13.78
N PHE A 196 -7.69 -1.08 14.68
CA PHE A 196 -7.93 -0.33 15.92
C PHE A 196 -8.11 1.19 15.70
N GLN A 197 -7.91 1.70 14.47
CA GLN A 197 -8.17 3.09 14.10
C GLN A 197 -9.49 3.22 13.32
N ILE A 198 -9.96 4.45 13.15
CA ILE A 198 -11.30 4.70 12.60
C ILE A 198 -11.40 4.61 11.08
N GLY A 199 -10.28 4.70 10.36
CA GLY A 199 -10.27 4.90 8.90
C GLY A 199 -11.06 3.84 8.15
N GLY A 200 -10.82 2.56 8.40
CA GLY A 200 -11.53 1.48 7.73
C GLY A 200 -13.05 1.52 7.97
N ARG A 201 -13.46 1.82 9.20
CA ARG A 201 -14.88 1.98 9.52
C ARG A 201 -15.51 3.17 8.80
N VAL A 202 -14.81 4.30 8.74
CA VAL A 202 -15.28 5.50 8.03
C VAL A 202 -15.50 5.20 6.55
N ILE A 203 -14.51 4.60 5.88
CA ILE A 203 -14.59 4.31 4.44
C ILE A 203 -15.70 3.30 4.13
N ARG A 204 -15.84 2.23 4.93
CA ARG A 204 -16.92 1.26 4.75
C ARG A 204 -18.31 1.87 4.97
N ASN A 205 -18.45 2.78 5.96
CA ASN A 205 -19.71 3.48 6.22
C ASN A 205 -20.10 4.46 5.10
N LEU A 206 -19.14 4.94 4.31
CA LEU A 206 -19.40 5.71 3.10
C LEU A 206 -19.90 4.84 1.93
N GLY A 207 -19.93 3.53 2.08
CA GLY A 207 -20.45 2.59 1.10
C GLY A 207 -19.43 2.11 0.06
N TYR A 208 -18.16 2.47 0.19
CA TYR A 208 -17.12 2.01 -0.74
C TYR A 208 -16.72 0.56 -0.48
N LYS A 209 -16.46 -0.19 -1.56
CA LYS A 209 -15.83 -1.51 -1.49
C LYS A 209 -14.38 -1.32 -1.03
N LEU A 210 -14.10 -1.66 0.22
CA LEU A 210 -12.76 -1.59 0.83
C LEU A 210 -12.26 -3.00 1.12
N GLU A 211 -11.16 -3.37 0.48
CA GLU A 211 -10.43 -4.62 0.69
C GLU A 211 -9.06 -4.32 1.30
N SER A 212 -8.78 -4.93 2.44
CA SER A 212 -7.47 -4.84 3.10
C SER A 212 -6.82 -6.22 3.11
N LEU A 213 -5.53 -6.33 2.75
CA LEU A 213 -4.86 -7.63 2.77
C LEU A 213 -4.52 -8.08 4.18
N ALA A 214 -4.08 -7.17 5.03
CA ALA A 214 -3.86 -7.42 6.45
C ALA A 214 -4.60 -6.38 7.29
N ILE A 215 -5.39 -6.81 8.27
CA ILE A 215 -6.07 -5.92 9.22
C ILE A 215 -5.46 -6.17 10.60
N VAL A 216 -4.68 -5.22 11.09
CA VAL A 216 -4.04 -5.29 12.40
C VAL A 216 -5.00 -4.77 13.46
N ASP A 217 -5.49 -5.65 14.33
CA ASP A 217 -6.41 -5.30 15.43
C ASP A 217 -5.68 -4.87 16.70
N ALA A 218 -4.51 -5.44 16.96
CA ALA A 218 -3.68 -5.05 18.13
C ALA A 218 -2.20 -5.23 17.84
N MET A 219 -1.38 -4.46 18.55
CA MET A 219 0.09 -4.57 18.54
C MET A 219 0.62 -4.27 19.94
N ASP A 220 1.68 -4.98 20.35
CA ASP A 220 2.39 -4.73 21.59
C ASP A 220 3.89 -4.55 21.29
N HIS A 221 4.42 -3.36 21.58
CA HIS A 221 5.82 -3.04 21.33
C HIS A 221 6.78 -3.73 22.30
N THR A 222 6.31 -4.17 23.48
CA THR A 222 7.13 -4.84 24.49
C THR A 222 7.41 -6.30 24.13
N THR A 223 6.41 -6.98 23.57
CA THR A 223 6.49 -8.36 23.10
C THR A 223 6.79 -8.48 21.61
N GLY A 224 6.56 -7.41 20.85
CA GLY A 224 6.62 -7.41 19.39
C GLY A 224 5.45 -8.15 18.74
N SER A 225 4.40 -8.49 19.49
CA SER A 225 3.25 -9.24 18.96
C SER A 225 2.35 -8.36 18.09
N VAL A 226 1.75 -8.97 17.07
CA VAL A 226 0.74 -8.38 16.18
C VAL A 226 -0.43 -9.36 16.10
N THR A 227 -1.64 -8.85 16.28
CA THR A 227 -2.88 -9.62 16.13
C THR A 227 -3.62 -9.14 14.90
N PHE A 228 -3.99 -10.06 14.03
CA PHE A 228 -4.76 -9.76 12.83
C PHE A 228 -6.23 -10.12 13.02
N ARG A 229 -7.09 -9.40 12.30
CA ARG A 229 -8.51 -9.71 12.19
C ARG A 229 -8.70 -10.84 11.20
N GLU A 230 -9.51 -11.83 11.56
CA GLU A 230 -9.99 -12.83 10.59
C GLU A 230 -10.76 -12.15 9.47
N GLN A 231 -10.44 -12.54 8.25
CA GLN A 231 -11.10 -12.08 7.04
C GLN A 231 -11.81 -13.30 6.42
N ALA A 232 -13.12 -13.18 6.26
CA ALA A 232 -13.95 -14.22 5.67
C ALA A 232 -13.77 -14.34 4.16
#